data_3df7d0ea9e29f70f46a995cf37825d31
#
_entry.id   3df7d0ea9e29f70f46a995cf37825d31
#
_cell.length_a   1.000
_cell.length_b   1.000
_cell.length_c   1.000
_cell.angle_alpha   90.00
_cell.angle_beta   90.00
_cell.angle_gamma   90.00
#
_symmetry.space_group_name_H-M   'P 1'
#
loop_
_entity.id
_entity.type
_entity.pdbx_description
1 polymer ?
#
loop_
_entity_poly.entity_id
_entity_poly.type
_entity_poly.pdbx_seq_one_letter_code
_entity_poly.pdbx_strand_id
1 'polypeptide(L)'
;MGKKSTAASGHRGFEFKKERGQHILKNPLVVNSILEKAALKPTDIVLEIGPGTGNMTVKLLQLVKKVIAVEIDPRMTVELYRRVQFSPLKERLELIQADILKMELPYFDVCVANIPYQISSPLIFKLLAHRPFHRYSVLMLQREFAMRLIAQPGSELYCRLSVNAKALARVSHLMKVSRNSFRPPPKVDSSVVRIEPRNPPPPGNFLEWDGLLRICFQRKNKTLGSIMKQHAVLSLLSSNEKQLQMLQSLENVMQLTPRMMIDEEDVSKDDEEKQEDETEELKEMKEKIMKLLEQNNFSSCRASKMSLDDFRRLLKTFNEAGLHFC
;
A
#
# COMPACT_ATOMS: atom_id res chain seq x y z
N MET A 1 -15.40 20.96 62.99
CA MET A 1 -14.56 21.36 61.88
C MET A 1 -14.84 20.39 60.72
N GLY A 2 -15.75 20.76 59.83
CA GLY A 2 -16.17 19.94 58.69
C GLY A 2 -15.25 20.16 57.48
N LYS A 3 -14.65 19.09 56.97
CA LYS A 3 -13.91 19.12 55.69
C LYS A 3 -14.90 19.21 54.54
N LYS A 4 -14.92 20.32 53.81
CA LYS A 4 -15.62 20.47 52.55
C LYS A 4 -14.91 19.61 51.50
N SER A 5 -15.56 18.57 50.98
CA SER A 5 -15.15 17.86 49.81
C SER A 5 -15.53 18.68 48.58
N THR A 6 -14.55 19.25 47.91
CA THR A 6 -14.70 19.84 46.56
C THR A 6 -14.86 18.72 45.55
N ALA A 7 -16.07 18.51 45.09
CA ALA A 7 -16.34 17.62 43.94
C ALA A 7 -15.68 18.22 42.71
N ALA A 8 -14.55 17.65 42.28
CA ALA A 8 -13.96 17.91 41.00
C ALA A 8 -14.90 17.30 39.91
N SER A 9 -15.49 18.15 39.08
CA SER A 9 -16.24 17.75 37.88
C SER A 9 -15.29 17.04 36.94
N GLY A 10 -15.19 15.71 37.08
CA GLY A 10 -14.40 14.86 36.20
C GLY A 10 -15.05 14.81 34.83
N HIS A 11 -14.49 15.52 33.88
CA HIS A 11 -14.63 15.13 32.48
C HIS A 11 -14.15 13.69 32.37
N ARG A 12 -15.06 12.74 32.20
CA ARG A 12 -14.72 11.33 31.93
C ARG A 12 -13.89 11.32 30.67
N GLY A 13 -12.57 11.27 30.82
CA GLY A 13 -11.61 11.22 29.70
C GLY A 13 -11.91 10.01 28.85
N PHE A 14 -12.02 10.24 27.56
CA PHE A 14 -12.21 9.20 26.57
C PHE A 14 -11.03 8.22 26.62
N GLU A 15 -11.29 6.94 26.88
CA GLU A 15 -10.26 5.92 27.01
C GLU A 15 -9.84 5.46 25.61
N PHE A 16 -8.63 5.85 25.20
CA PHE A 16 -8.06 5.51 23.89
C PHE A 16 -7.54 4.07 23.88
N LYS A 17 -7.99 3.28 22.92
CA LYS A 17 -7.48 1.91 22.71
C LYS A 17 -6.13 1.97 22.00
N LYS A 18 -5.04 1.79 22.73
CA LYS A 18 -3.66 1.74 22.19
C LYS A 18 -3.51 0.67 21.13
N GLU A 19 -4.23 -0.44 21.25
CA GLU A 19 -4.25 -1.56 20.32
C GLU A 19 -4.72 -1.16 18.90
N ARG A 20 -5.57 -0.13 18.81
CA ARG A 20 -6.06 0.41 17.53
C ARG A 20 -5.21 1.56 16.97
N GLY A 21 -4.08 1.87 17.60
CA GLY A 21 -3.20 2.95 17.15
C GLY A 21 -3.86 4.34 17.15
N GLN A 22 -4.83 4.57 18.08
CA GLN A 22 -5.60 5.83 18.15
C GLN A 22 -4.74 6.98 18.67
N HIS A 23 -4.34 7.87 17.77
CA HIS A 23 -3.65 9.12 18.06
C HIS A 23 -4.43 10.28 17.42
N ILE A 24 -5.20 10.99 18.25
CA ILE A 24 -6.03 12.09 17.76
C ILE A 24 -5.18 13.34 17.56
N LEU A 25 -5.22 13.89 16.37
CA LEU A 25 -4.59 15.17 16.05
C LEU A 25 -5.35 16.30 16.77
N LYS A 26 -4.72 16.89 17.78
CA LYS A 26 -5.34 17.94 18.62
C LYS A 26 -4.99 19.36 18.18
N ASN A 27 -3.87 19.54 17.47
CA ASN A 27 -3.38 20.86 17.11
C ASN A 27 -4.17 21.43 15.90
N PRO A 28 -4.99 22.49 16.10
CA PRO A 28 -5.82 23.04 15.04
C PRO A 28 -5.02 23.71 13.91
N LEU A 29 -3.82 24.23 14.20
CA LEU A 29 -2.93 24.83 13.21
C LEU A 29 -2.38 23.77 12.25
N VAL A 30 -2.06 22.60 12.77
CA VAL A 30 -1.63 21.46 11.92
C VAL A 30 -2.76 21.00 11.03
N VAL A 31 -3.99 20.89 11.55
CA VAL A 31 -5.17 20.54 10.73
C VAL A 31 -5.36 21.57 9.62
N ASN A 32 -5.31 22.89 9.92
CA ASN A 32 -5.43 23.94 8.91
C ASN A 32 -4.35 23.81 7.84
N SER A 33 -3.09 23.62 8.23
CA SER A 33 -1.98 23.47 7.29
C SER A 33 -2.14 22.24 6.38
N ILE A 34 -2.70 21.13 6.91
CA ILE A 34 -3.00 19.95 6.09
C ILE A 34 -4.06 20.27 5.04
N LEU A 35 -5.15 20.92 5.44
CA LEU A 35 -6.26 21.25 4.55
C LEU A 35 -5.86 22.31 3.50
N GLU A 36 -5.06 23.30 3.87
CA GLU A 36 -4.48 24.27 2.94
C GLU A 36 -3.62 23.57 1.87
N LYS A 37 -2.70 22.69 2.31
CA LYS A 37 -1.83 21.91 1.40
C LYS A 37 -2.59 20.86 0.60
N ALA A 38 -3.74 20.40 1.09
CA ALA A 38 -4.61 19.52 0.34
C ALA A 38 -5.19 20.20 -0.90
N ALA A 39 -5.38 21.53 -0.89
CA ALA A 39 -5.89 22.32 -2.02
C ALA A 39 -7.23 21.77 -2.54
N LEU A 40 -8.19 21.58 -1.63
CA LEU A 40 -9.52 21.04 -1.92
C LEU A 40 -10.38 22.06 -2.71
N LYS A 41 -11.29 21.53 -3.52
CA LYS A 41 -12.29 22.33 -4.25
C LYS A 41 -13.64 22.28 -3.55
N PRO A 42 -14.45 23.34 -3.60
CA PRO A 42 -15.80 23.35 -3.03
C PRO A 42 -16.73 22.27 -3.63
N THR A 43 -16.41 21.78 -4.82
CA THR A 43 -17.16 20.72 -5.52
C THR A 43 -16.76 19.31 -5.14
N ASP A 44 -15.68 19.14 -4.36
CA ASP A 44 -15.11 17.84 -4.06
C ASP A 44 -16.02 16.99 -3.15
N ILE A 45 -16.03 15.68 -3.42
CA ILE A 45 -16.45 14.64 -2.50
C ILE A 45 -15.18 14.09 -1.87
N VAL A 46 -15.03 14.27 -0.56
CA VAL A 46 -13.82 13.87 0.18
C VAL A 46 -14.07 12.60 0.98
N LEU A 47 -13.20 11.61 0.79
CA LEU A 47 -13.13 10.44 1.68
C LEU A 47 -12.20 10.77 2.85
N GLU A 48 -12.74 10.76 4.07
CA GLU A 48 -11.95 10.85 5.32
C GLU A 48 -11.90 9.49 5.99
N ILE A 49 -10.70 8.96 6.20
CA ILE A 49 -10.50 7.66 6.84
C ILE A 49 -10.00 7.88 8.28
N GLY A 50 -10.72 7.31 9.25
CA GLY A 50 -10.43 7.46 10.67
C GLY A 50 -10.65 8.90 11.17
N PRO A 51 -11.87 9.47 11.01
CA PRO A 51 -12.17 10.83 11.46
C PRO A 51 -11.98 11.03 12.97
N GLY A 52 -12.03 9.95 13.74
CA GLY A 52 -11.97 9.99 15.20
C GLY A 52 -13.06 10.87 15.78
N THR A 53 -12.70 11.85 16.59
CA THR A 53 -13.64 12.82 17.18
C THR A 53 -14.06 13.94 16.22
N GLY A 54 -13.63 13.92 14.95
CA GLY A 54 -14.04 14.87 13.93
C GLY A 54 -13.29 16.20 13.90
N ASN A 55 -12.07 16.26 14.43
CA ASN A 55 -11.28 17.51 14.41
C ASN A 55 -10.98 18.01 13.00
N MET A 56 -10.78 17.10 12.04
CA MET A 56 -10.59 17.45 10.63
C MET A 56 -11.92 17.48 9.89
N THR A 57 -12.83 16.54 10.18
CA THR A 57 -14.16 16.43 9.55
C THR A 57 -14.93 17.73 9.56
N VAL A 58 -15.04 18.39 10.71
CA VAL A 58 -15.81 19.65 10.86
C VAL A 58 -15.26 20.76 9.94
N LYS A 59 -13.95 20.80 9.76
CA LYS A 59 -13.31 21.78 8.85
C LYS A 59 -13.48 21.37 7.39
N LEU A 60 -13.38 20.08 7.07
CA LEU A 60 -13.64 19.57 5.72
C LEU A 60 -15.06 19.92 5.26
N LEU A 61 -16.07 19.73 6.13
CA LEU A 61 -17.46 20.04 5.84
C LEU A 61 -17.71 21.50 5.46
N GLN A 62 -16.85 22.42 5.91
CA GLN A 62 -16.91 23.84 5.54
C GLN A 62 -16.33 24.12 4.16
N LEU A 63 -15.42 23.27 3.68
CA LEU A 63 -14.61 23.53 2.49
C LEU A 63 -15.11 22.80 1.23
N VAL A 64 -15.84 21.66 1.40
CA VAL A 64 -16.15 20.76 0.30
C VAL A 64 -17.65 20.49 0.16
N LYS A 65 -18.06 19.88 -0.96
CA LYS A 65 -19.45 19.53 -1.23
C LYS A 65 -19.96 18.47 -0.28
N LYS A 66 -19.15 17.42 -0.04
CA LYS A 66 -19.53 16.27 0.78
C LYS A 66 -18.29 15.61 1.40
N VAL A 67 -18.45 15.11 2.62
CA VAL A 67 -17.45 14.27 3.29
C VAL A 67 -18.06 12.90 3.54
N ILE A 68 -17.39 11.85 3.05
CA ILE A 68 -17.66 10.45 3.38
C ILE A 68 -16.63 10.04 4.42
N ALA A 69 -17.05 9.89 5.68
CA ALA A 69 -16.18 9.58 6.79
C ALA A 69 -16.33 8.11 7.19
N VAL A 70 -15.24 7.34 7.14
CA VAL A 70 -15.23 5.92 7.49
C VAL A 70 -14.48 5.69 8.80
N GLU A 71 -15.16 5.16 9.80
CA GLU A 71 -14.62 4.92 11.14
C GLU A 71 -14.95 3.49 11.61
N ILE A 72 -13.96 2.80 12.17
CA ILE A 72 -14.14 1.44 12.69
C ILE A 72 -14.62 1.42 14.15
N ASP A 73 -14.37 2.49 14.92
CA ASP A 73 -14.73 2.56 16.34
C ASP A 73 -16.11 3.21 16.53
N PRO A 74 -17.16 2.45 16.94
CA PRO A 74 -18.51 2.99 17.11
C PRO A 74 -18.58 4.15 18.11
N ARG A 75 -17.67 4.20 19.10
CA ARG A 75 -17.64 5.29 20.08
C ARG A 75 -17.23 6.62 19.43
N MET A 76 -16.27 6.56 18.48
CA MET A 76 -15.84 7.72 17.69
C MET A 76 -16.94 8.16 16.74
N THR A 77 -17.63 7.21 16.11
CA THR A 77 -18.77 7.48 15.22
C THR A 77 -19.87 8.25 15.97
N VAL A 78 -20.22 7.83 17.19
CA VAL A 78 -21.23 8.52 18.03
C VAL A 78 -20.74 9.92 18.40
N GLU A 79 -19.47 10.07 18.78
CA GLU A 79 -18.92 11.37 19.16
C GLU A 79 -18.87 12.35 17.98
N LEU A 80 -18.46 11.90 16.82
CA LEU A 80 -18.50 12.68 15.59
C LEU A 80 -19.93 13.11 15.26
N TYR A 81 -20.90 12.17 15.30
CA TYR A 81 -22.30 12.48 15.05
C TYR A 81 -22.83 13.55 15.99
N ARG A 82 -22.59 13.41 17.31
CA ARG A 82 -22.99 14.41 18.33
C ARG A 82 -22.46 15.79 18.04
N ARG A 83 -21.25 15.87 17.49
CA ARG A 83 -20.57 17.14 17.18
C ARG A 83 -21.18 17.85 15.99
N VAL A 84 -21.80 17.13 15.07
CA VAL A 84 -22.30 17.67 13.78
C VAL A 84 -23.83 17.73 13.72
N GLN A 85 -24.58 16.99 14.58
CA GLN A 85 -26.01 16.79 14.49
C GLN A 85 -26.86 18.06 14.48
N PHE A 86 -26.40 19.12 15.13
CA PHE A 86 -27.10 20.43 15.19
C PHE A 86 -26.50 21.47 14.22
N SER A 87 -25.50 21.07 13.42
CA SER A 87 -24.91 21.93 12.44
C SER A 87 -25.66 21.86 11.10
N PRO A 88 -25.83 22.96 10.37
CA PRO A 88 -26.36 22.93 9.01
C PRO A 88 -25.50 22.13 8.04
N LEU A 89 -24.26 21.82 8.44
CA LEU A 89 -23.32 21.00 7.65
C LEU A 89 -23.56 19.50 7.75
N LYS A 90 -24.49 19.05 8.62
CA LYS A 90 -24.82 17.62 8.82
C LYS A 90 -25.17 16.92 7.50
N GLU A 91 -25.94 17.59 6.64
CA GLU A 91 -26.39 17.03 5.35
C GLU A 91 -25.23 16.76 4.38
N ARG A 92 -24.06 17.36 4.62
CA ARG A 92 -22.84 17.11 3.84
C ARG A 92 -22.00 15.95 4.36
N LEU A 93 -22.36 15.36 5.52
CA LEU A 93 -21.64 14.24 6.13
C LEU A 93 -22.37 12.93 5.86
N GLU A 94 -21.66 12.02 5.21
CA GLU A 94 -21.99 10.60 5.17
C GLU A 94 -21.03 9.87 6.10
N LEU A 95 -21.57 9.27 7.17
CA LEU A 95 -20.77 8.59 8.20
C LEU A 95 -20.99 7.08 8.10
N ILE A 96 -19.91 6.35 7.78
CA ILE A 96 -19.93 4.90 7.58
C ILE A 96 -19.11 4.25 8.71
N GLN A 97 -19.76 3.36 9.48
CA GLN A 97 -19.08 2.55 10.47
C GLN A 97 -18.61 1.24 9.83
N ALA A 98 -17.34 1.17 9.44
CA ALA A 98 -16.78 -0.01 8.77
C ALA A 98 -15.25 -0.09 8.93
N ASP A 99 -14.69 -1.27 8.63
CA ASP A 99 -13.27 -1.45 8.39
C ASP A 99 -12.95 -1.07 6.94
N ILE A 100 -12.19 0.01 6.77
CA ILE A 100 -11.82 0.54 5.46
C ILE A 100 -11.06 -0.49 4.59
N LEU A 101 -10.37 -1.44 5.19
CA LEU A 101 -9.65 -2.48 4.44
C LEU A 101 -10.59 -3.55 3.87
N LYS A 102 -11.75 -3.77 4.51
CA LYS A 102 -12.70 -4.83 4.14
C LYS A 102 -13.85 -4.36 3.26
N MET A 103 -14.24 -3.07 3.39
CA MET A 103 -15.35 -2.53 2.59
C MET A 103 -14.89 -2.16 1.18
N GLU A 104 -15.79 -2.14 0.22
CA GLU A 104 -15.58 -1.48 -1.06
C GLU A 104 -15.56 0.04 -0.90
N LEU A 105 -14.63 0.69 -1.59
CA LEU A 105 -14.52 2.15 -1.49
C LEU A 105 -15.63 2.81 -2.33
N PRO A 106 -16.35 3.78 -1.77
CA PRO A 106 -17.31 4.58 -2.54
C PRO A 106 -16.57 5.46 -3.56
N TYR A 107 -17.32 6.12 -4.43
CA TYR A 107 -16.76 7.19 -5.26
C TYR A 107 -16.34 8.39 -4.41
N PHE A 108 -15.17 8.93 -4.67
CA PHE A 108 -14.65 10.17 -4.08
C PHE A 108 -13.63 10.84 -5.02
N ASP A 109 -13.49 12.16 -4.90
CA ASP A 109 -12.53 12.94 -5.67
C ASP A 109 -11.15 12.99 -5.02
N VAL A 110 -11.12 13.11 -3.70
CA VAL A 110 -9.90 13.27 -2.88
C VAL A 110 -10.05 12.45 -1.60
N CYS A 111 -8.95 11.82 -1.16
CA CYS A 111 -8.87 11.22 0.18
C CYS A 111 -8.02 12.11 1.09
N VAL A 112 -8.51 12.43 2.29
CA VAL A 112 -7.73 13.11 3.33
C VAL A 112 -7.84 12.30 4.61
N ALA A 113 -6.70 11.86 5.19
CA ALA A 113 -6.76 10.98 6.34
C ALA A 113 -5.56 11.11 7.28
N ASN A 114 -5.85 10.97 8.58
CA ASN A 114 -4.88 10.66 9.62
C ASN A 114 -5.00 9.17 9.96
N ILE A 115 -4.31 8.32 9.23
CA ILE A 115 -4.49 6.87 9.31
C ILE A 115 -3.70 6.23 10.46
N PRO A 116 -4.23 5.17 11.09
CA PRO A 116 -3.46 4.32 11.99
C PRO A 116 -2.26 3.71 11.26
N TYR A 117 -1.08 3.75 11.88
CA TYR A 117 0.17 3.36 11.20
C TYR A 117 0.18 1.90 10.73
N GLN A 118 -0.52 1.01 11.44
CA GLN A 118 -0.56 -0.43 11.13
C GLN A 118 -1.19 -0.73 9.77
N ILE A 119 -2.12 0.10 9.30
CA ILE A 119 -2.83 -0.12 8.02
C ILE A 119 -2.26 0.71 6.88
N SER A 120 -1.16 1.45 7.08
CA SER A 120 -0.64 2.39 6.08
C SER A 120 -0.35 1.73 4.73
N SER A 121 0.34 0.59 4.72
CA SER A 121 0.70 -0.09 3.47
C SER A 121 -0.51 -0.66 2.73
N PRO A 122 -1.34 -1.53 3.32
CA PRO A 122 -2.49 -2.09 2.61
C PRO A 122 -3.48 -1.02 2.17
N LEU A 123 -3.67 0.05 2.95
CA LEU A 123 -4.56 1.13 2.59
C LEU A 123 -4.09 1.92 1.37
N ILE A 124 -2.79 2.25 1.30
CA ILE A 124 -2.24 2.98 0.13
C ILE A 124 -2.46 2.16 -1.15
N PHE A 125 -2.16 0.87 -1.14
CA PHE A 125 -2.37 0.03 -2.32
C PHE A 125 -3.84 -0.17 -2.65
N LYS A 126 -4.72 -0.24 -1.66
CA LYS A 126 -6.18 -0.24 -1.86
C LYS A 126 -6.66 1.04 -2.54
N LEU A 127 -6.19 2.21 -2.10
CA LEU A 127 -6.51 3.50 -2.73
C LEU A 127 -6.00 3.58 -4.17
N LEU A 128 -4.79 3.07 -4.44
CA LEU A 128 -4.20 3.05 -5.78
C LEU A 128 -4.86 2.03 -6.72
N ALA A 129 -5.46 0.98 -6.18
CA ALA A 129 -6.24 0.00 -6.94
C ALA A 129 -7.68 0.46 -7.22
N HIS A 130 -8.20 1.44 -6.46
CA HIS A 130 -9.58 1.92 -6.58
C HIS A 130 -9.90 2.48 -7.97
N ARG A 131 -11.09 2.15 -8.47
CA ARG A 131 -11.64 2.66 -9.74
C ARG A 131 -13.07 3.17 -9.54
N PRO A 132 -13.44 4.30 -10.18
CA PRO A 132 -12.59 5.19 -10.97
C PRO A 132 -11.50 5.87 -10.14
N PHE A 133 -10.41 6.29 -10.78
CA PHE A 133 -9.31 6.94 -10.06
C PHE A 133 -9.77 8.24 -9.39
N HIS A 134 -9.42 8.37 -8.11
CA HIS A 134 -9.48 9.67 -7.43
C HIS A 134 -8.29 10.55 -7.85
N ARG A 135 -8.40 11.85 -7.67
CA ARG A 135 -7.35 12.79 -8.09
C ARG A 135 -6.06 12.63 -7.27
N TYR A 136 -6.18 12.57 -5.96
CA TYR A 136 -5.06 12.35 -5.04
C TYR A 136 -5.54 11.99 -3.63
N SER A 137 -4.61 11.46 -2.85
CA SER A 137 -4.76 11.26 -1.41
C SER A 137 -3.76 12.10 -0.64
N VAL A 138 -4.20 12.76 0.44
CA VAL A 138 -3.35 13.48 1.41
C VAL A 138 -3.39 12.71 2.71
N LEU A 139 -2.31 11.99 3.00
CA LEU A 139 -2.27 11.03 4.10
C LEU A 139 -1.22 11.43 5.13
N MET A 140 -1.60 11.40 6.40
CA MET A 140 -0.66 11.51 7.50
C MET A 140 -0.21 10.12 7.94
N LEU A 141 1.09 9.88 7.84
CA LEU A 141 1.76 8.61 8.04
C LEU A 141 2.87 8.74 9.07
N GLN A 142 3.35 7.62 9.61
CA GLN A 142 4.60 7.58 10.35
C GLN A 142 5.74 8.13 9.48
N ARG A 143 6.61 8.99 10.06
CA ARG A 143 7.66 9.68 9.30
C ARG A 143 8.56 8.74 8.51
N GLU A 144 9.02 7.67 9.13
CA GLU A 144 9.89 6.69 8.46
C GLU A 144 9.19 6.05 7.25
N PHE A 145 7.94 5.64 7.43
CA PHE A 145 7.15 5.05 6.34
C PHE A 145 6.94 6.04 5.18
N ALA A 146 6.62 7.30 5.49
CA ALA A 146 6.51 8.36 4.50
C ALA A 146 7.82 8.59 3.73
N MET A 147 8.98 8.57 4.43
CA MET A 147 10.28 8.73 3.81
C MET A 147 10.65 7.53 2.91
N ARG A 148 10.22 6.31 3.26
CA ARG A 148 10.36 5.14 2.39
C ARG A 148 9.56 5.28 1.09
N LEU A 149 8.35 5.84 1.13
CA LEU A 149 7.53 6.06 -0.08
C LEU A 149 8.23 6.95 -1.11
N ILE A 150 8.93 8.00 -0.65
CA ILE A 150 9.59 8.99 -1.51
C ILE A 150 11.08 8.68 -1.78
N ALA A 151 11.64 7.66 -1.12
CA ALA A 151 13.06 7.32 -1.18
C ALA A 151 13.53 7.13 -2.62
N GLN A 152 14.73 7.65 -2.94
CA GLN A 152 15.35 7.56 -4.26
C GLN A 152 16.32 6.38 -4.33
N PRO A 153 16.64 5.85 -5.53
CA PRO A 153 17.69 4.88 -5.72
C PRO A 153 19.00 5.34 -5.06
N GLY A 154 19.65 4.41 -4.36
CA GLY A 154 20.87 4.71 -3.62
C GLY A 154 20.67 5.21 -2.18
N SER A 155 19.46 5.61 -1.81
CA SER A 155 19.12 5.98 -0.44
C SER A 155 19.01 4.74 0.45
N GLU A 156 19.37 4.88 1.73
CA GLU A 156 19.24 3.81 2.74
C GLU A 156 17.79 3.31 2.89
N LEU A 157 16.83 4.22 2.80
CA LEU A 157 15.40 3.92 2.94
C LEU A 157 14.78 3.32 1.69
N TYR A 158 15.51 3.29 0.56
CA TYR A 158 15.00 2.75 -0.70
C TYR A 158 14.73 1.25 -0.58
N CYS A 159 13.51 0.85 -0.95
CA CYS A 159 13.01 -0.51 -0.77
C CYS A 159 11.88 -0.84 -1.76
N ARG A 160 11.37 -2.07 -1.72
CA ARG A 160 10.24 -2.51 -2.57
C ARG A 160 9.05 -1.56 -2.51
N LEU A 161 8.69 -1.06 -1.31
CA LEU A 161 7.61 -0.08 -1.16
C LEU A 161 7.86 1.19 -1.99
N SER A 162 9.10 1.69 -2.00
CA SER A 162 9.47 2.88 -2.78
C SER A 162 9.23 2.70 -4.27
N VAL A 163 9.62 1.54 -4.80
CA VAL A 163 9.49 1.21 -6.22
C VAL A 163 8.03 1.00 -6.60
N ASN A 164 7.29 0.20 -5.81
CA ASN A 164 5.87 -0.06 -6.04
C ASN A 164 5.03 1.22 -6.00
N ALA A 165 5.24 2.06 -4.99
CA ALA A 165 4.52 3.33 -4.88
C ALA A 165 4.80 4.25 -6.07
N LYS A 166 6.07 4.38 -6.50
CA LYS A 166 6.46 5.21 -7.65
C LYS A 166 6.00 4.65 -9.00
N ALA A 167 5.87 3.34 -9.11
CA ALA A 167 5.31 2.72 -10.31
C ALA A 167 3.85 3.13 -10.50
N LEU A 168 3.06 3.15 -9.42
CA LEU A 168 1.61 3.38 -9.45
C LEU A 168 1.20 4.83 -9.25
N ALA A 169 2.04 5.67 -8.63
CA ALA A 169 1.70 7.03 -8.23
C ALA A 169 2.88 7.99 -8.27
N ARG A 170 2.57 9.28 -8.30
CA ARG A 170 3.48 10.35 -7.93
C ARG A 170 3.32 10.63 -6.43
N VAL A 171 4.39 10.54 -5.66
CA VAL A 171 4.37 10.78 -4.21
C VAL A 171 5.24 11.97 -3.87
N SER A 172 4.68 12.92 -3.12
CA SER A 172 5.38 14.12 -2.64
C SER A 172 5.18 14.31 -1.14
N HIS A 173 6.24 14.76 -0.46
CA HIS A 173 6.20 15.12 0.95
C HIS A 173 5.68 16.54 1.10
N LEU A 174 4.64 16.74 1.91
CA LEU A 174 4.03 18.04 2.12
C LEU A 174 4.55 18.75 3.37
N MET A 175 4.60 18.04 4.52
CA MET A 175 5.06 18.60 5.77
C MET A 175 5.37 17.54 6.83
N LYS A 176 6.24 17.89 7.78
CA LYS A 176 6.50 17.13 9.00
C LYS A 176 5.50 17.55 10.08
N VAL A 177 5.04 16.59 10.89
CA VAL A 177 4.15 16.83 12.04
C VAL A 177 4.78 16.24 13.29
N SER A 178 4.98 17.08 14.31
CA SER A 178 5.53 16.65 15.58
C SER A 178 4.55 15.72 16.32
N ARG A 179 5.08 14.69 16.98
CA ARG A 179 4.31 13.79 17.85
C ARG A 179 3.54 14.53 18.95
N ASN A 180 4.00 15.70 19.37
CA ASN A 180 3.34 16.53 20.39
C ASN A 180 2.01 17.13 19.92
N SER A 181 1.73 17.09 18.62
CA SER A 181 0.46 17.54 18.02
C SER A 181 -0.71 16.56 18.26
N PHE A 182 -0.43 15.40 18.85
CA PHE A 182 -1.42 14.33 19.06
C PHE A 182 -1.74 14.10 20.54
N ARG A 183 -2.87 13.43 20.78
CA ARG A 183 -3.28 12.93 22.11
C ARG A 183 -3.89 11.52 21.99
N PRO A 184 -3.32 10.51 22.63
CA PRO A 184 -1.98 10.50 23.21
C PRO A 184 -0.89 10.71 22.14
N PRO A 185 0.32 11.20 22.48
CA PRO A 185 1.39 11.34 21.51
C PRO A 185 1.88 9.97 21.03
N PRO A 186 2.13 9.79 19.71
CA PRO A 186 2.78 8.58 19.20
C PRO A 186 4.26 8.51 19.60
N LYS A 187 4.88 7.34 19.39
CA LYS A 187 6.31 7.14 19.72
C LYS A 187 7.23 7.98 18.83
N VAL A 188 6.83 8.26 17.58
CA VAL A 188 7.61 8.93 16.55
C VAL A 188 6.82 10.06 15.89
N ASP A 189 7.53 10.97 15.23
CA ASP A 189 6.92 12.02 14.41
C ASP A 189 6.16 11.45 13.21
N SER A 190 5.24 12.24 12.66
CA SER A 190 4.50 11.94 11.45
C SER A 190 4.99 12.79 10.28
N SER A 191 4.57 12.43 9.09
CA SER A 191 4.69 13.24 7.88
C SER A 191 3.41 13.16 7.08
N VAL A 192 3.04 14.26 6.46
CA VAL A 192 1.95 14.33 5.49
C VAL A 192 2.52 14.18 4.10
N VAL A 193 1.95 13.26 3.34
CA VAL A 193 2.32 13.01 1.95
C VAL A 193 1.10 13.17 1.05
N ARG A 194 1.35 13.60 -0.19
CA ARG A 194 0.37 13.60 -1.27
C ARG A 194 0.70 12.47 -2.24
N ILE A 195 -0.28 11.66 -2.55
CA ILE A 195 -0.17 10.49 -3.42
C ILE A 195 -1.15 10.69 -4.58
N GLU A 196 -0.64 10.85 -5.79
CA GLU A 196 -1.41 11.07 -7.02
C GLU A 196 -1.32 9.80 -7.86
N PRO A 197 -2.42 9.02 -8.04
CA PRO A 197 -2.41 7.86 -8.92
C PRO A 197 -1.99 8.24 -10.34
N ARG A 198 -1.21 7.37 -10.98
CA ARG A 198 -0.88 7.55 -12.41
C ARG A 198 -2.10 7.19 -13.26
N ASN A 199 -2.49 8.10 -14.13
CA ASN A 199 -3.57 7.88 -15.09
C ASN A 199 -3.08 8.28 -16.50
N PRO A 200 -2.98 7.34 -17.45
CA PRO A 200 -3.34 5.93 -17.33
C PRO A 200 -2.41 5.15 -16.37
N PRO A 201 -2.89 4.02 -15.81
CA PRO A 201 -2.04 3.15 -15.00
C PRO A 201 -0.90 2.58 -15.85
N PRO A 202 0.24 2.20 -15.24
CA PRO A 202 1.32 1.58 -15.97
C PRO A 202 0.84 0.28 -16.62
N PRO A 203 1.25 0.01 -17.87
CA PRO A 203 0.92 -1.24 -18.51
C PRO A 203 1.67 -2.42 -17.88
N GLY A 204 1.11 -3.62 -17.98
CA GLY A 204 1.73 -4.86 -17.53
C GLY A 204 1.03 -5.49 -16.31
N ASN A 205 1.43 -6.72 -16.02
CA ASN A 205 0.92 -7.49 -14.89
C ASN A 205 1.59 -7.05 -13.59
N PHE A 206 0.81 -6.53 -12.64
CA PHE A 206 1.35 -6.07 -11.35
C PHE A 206 1.81 -7.24 -10.46
N LEU A 207 1.30 -8.46 -10.64
CA LEU A 207 1.75 -9.64 -9.91
C LEU A 207 3.18 -10.01 -10.33
N GLU A 208 3.44 -10.03 -11.63
CA GLU A 208 4.80 -10.21 -12.20
C GLU A 208 5.77 -9.16 -11.67
N TRP A 209 5.35 -7.90 -11.72
CA TRP A 209 6.13 -6.78 -11.21
C TRP A 209 6.47 -6.93 -9.72
N ASP A 210 5.48 -7.23 -8.88
CA ASP A 210 5.70 -7.40 -7.44
C ASP A 210 6.51 -8.66 -7.12
N GLY A 211 6.33 -9.75 -7.89
CA GLY A 211 7.11 -10.97 -7.80
C GLY A 211 8.61 -10.71 -8.05
N LEU A 212 8.94 -10.05 -9.16
CA LEU A 212 10.31 -9.62 -9.45
C LEU A 212 10.89 -8.77 -8.32
N LEU A 213 10.17 -7.74 -7.88
CA LEU A 213 10.67 -6.86 -6.82
C LEU A 213 10.83 -7.57 -5.47
N ARG A 214 9.96 -8.54 -5.16
CA ARG A 214 10.08 -9.36 -3.95
C ARG A 214 11.43 -10.08 -3.93
N ILE A 215 11.82 -10.70 -5.04
CA ILE A 215 13.11 -11.38 -5.19
C ILE A 215 14.27 -10.38 -5.09
N CYS A 216 14.25 -9.32 -5.88
CA CYS A 216 15.33 -8.33 -5.93
C CYS A 216 15.60 -7.66 -4.57
N PHE A 217 14.57 -7.40 -3.77
CA PHE A 217 14.69 -6.72 -2.48
C PHE A 217 14.85 -7.66 -1.28
N GLN A 218 14.84 -8.98 -1.43
CA GLN A 218 15.22 -9.91 -0.34
C GLN A 218 16.59 -9.55 0.24
N ARG A 219 17.54 -9.26 -0.64
CA ARG A 219 18.93 -8.88 -0.28
C ARG A 219 19.38 -7.66 -1.10
N LYS A 220 18.72 -6.51 -0.91
CA LYS A 220 18.81 -5.30 -1.75
C LYS A 220 20.22 -4.80 -2.08
N ASN A 221 21.22 -5.17 -1.25
CA ASN A 221 22.62 -4.74 -1.40
C ASN A 221 23.50 -5.80 -2.08
N LYS A 222 23.00 -7.00 -2.34
CA LYS A 222 23.68 -8.00 -3.17
C LYS A 222 23.44 -7.73 -4.65
N THR A 223 24.32 -8.26 -5.51
CA THR A 223 24.14 -8.16 -6.96
C THR A 223 22.99 -9.04 -7.44
N LEU A 224 22.31 -8.66 -8.52
CA LEU A 224 21.22 -9.46 -9.10
C LEU A 224 21.73 -10.85 -9.49
N GLY A 225 22.93 -10.97 -10.09
CA GLY A 225 23.54 -12.25 -10.40
C GLY A 225 23.69 -13.16 -9.16
N SER A 226 23.98 -12.58 -7.97
CA SER A 226 24.05 -13.36 -6.72
C SER A 226 22.68 -13.76 -6.18
N ILE A 227 21.65 -12.93 -6.40
CA ILE A 227 20.27 -13.21 -5.94
C ILE A 227 19.62 -14.26 -6.82
N MET A 228 19.73 -14.11 -8.14
CA MET A 228 19.08 -14.99 -9.11
C MET A 228 19.68 -16.40 -9.18
N LYS A 229 20.89 -16.61 -8.63
CA LYS A 229 21.52 -17.95 -8.47
C LYS A 229 20.99 -18.74 -7.28
N GLN A 230 20.12 -18.16 -6.43
CA GLN A 230 19.63 -18.87 -5.25
C GLN A 230 18.67 -20.00 -5.68
N HIS A 231 18.82 -21.18 -5.08
CA HIS A 231 18.02 -22.36 -5.38
C HIS A 231 16.52 -22.06 -5.40
N ALA A 232 15.99 -21.41 -4.35
CA ALA A 232 14.57 -21.03 -4.28
C ALA A 232 14.09 -20.16 -5.44
N VAL A 233 14.97 -19.30 -6.00
CA VAL A 233 14.63 -18.44 -7.15
C VAL A 233 14.66 -19.27 -8.44
N LEU A 234 15.65 -20.13 -8.61
CA LEU A 234 15.75 -21.03 -9.77
C LEU A 234 14.57 -21.98 -9.83
N SER A 235 14.23 -22.62 -8.70
CA SER A 235 13.08 -23.53 -8.60
C SER A 235 11.75 -22.83 -8.90
N LEU A 236 11.56 -21.59 -8.40
CA LEU A 236 10.37 -20.81 -8.70
C LEU A 236 10.25 -20.54 -10.21
N LEU A 237 11.32 -20.05 -10.84
CA LEU A 237 11.30 -19.69 -12.26
C LEU A 237 11.15 -20.91 -13.16
N SER A 238 11.80 -22.07 -12.81
CA SER A 238 11.62 -23.33 -13.52
C SER A 238 10.18 -23.85 -13.40
N SER A 239 9.59 -23.80 -12.20
CA SER A 239 8.19 -24.20 -11.99
C SER A 239 7.22 -23.34 -12.80
N ASN A 240 7.39 -22.01 -12.78
CA ASN A 240 6.55 -21.08 -13.54
C ASN A 240 6.69 -21.30 -15.07
N GLU A 241 7.91 -21.53 -15.56
CA GLU A 241 8.15 -21.80 -16.98
C GLU A 241 7.43 -23.08 -17.43
N LYS A 242 7.51 -24.16 -16.63
CA LYS A 242 6.81 -25.43 -16.91
C LYS A 242 5.28 -25.25 -16.91
N GLN A 243 4.74 -24.54 -15.94
CA GLN A 243 3.30 -24.28 -15.87
C GLN A 243 2.82 -23.51 -17.10
N LEU A 244 3.55 -22.51 -17.55
CA LEU A 244 3.21 -21.75 -18.74
C LEU A 244 3.28 -22.59 -20.01
N GLN A 245 4.31 -23.43 -20.15
CA GLN A 245 4.43 -24.38 -21.28
C GLN A 245 3.26 -25.37 -21.31
N MET A 246 2.86 -25.87 -20.12
CA MET A 246 1.72 -26.76 -19.99
C MET A 246 0.40 -26.09 -20.38
N LEU A 247 0.17 -24.83 -19.92
CA LEU A 247 -1.02 -24.05 -20.28
C LEU A 247 -1.07 -23.77 -21.80
N GLN A 248 0.05 -23.40 -22.40
CA GLN A 248 0.14 -23.17 -23.85
C GLN A 248 -0.12 -24.47 -24.63
N SER A 249 0.37 -25.62 -24.16
CA SER A 249 0.09 -26.91 -24.81
C SER A 249 -1.39 -27.29 -24.69
N LEU A 250 -2.03 -27.04 -23.54
CA LEU A 250 -3.47 -27.25 -23.35
C LEU A 250 -4.32 -26.34 -24.21
N GLU A 251 -3.97 -25.05 -24.32
CA GLU A 251 -4.66 -24.11 -25.22
C GLU A 251 -4.56 -24.55 -26.69
N ASN A 252 -3.40 -25.01 -27.11
CA ASN A 252 -3.20 -25.57 -28.45
C ASN A 252 -4.04 -26.85 -28.70
N VAL A 253 -4.16 -27.72 -27.68
CA VAL A 253 -5.00 -28.93 -27.74
C VAL A 253 -6.49 -28.55 -27.76
N MET A 254 -6.92 -27.57 -26.92
CA MET A 254 -8.31 -27.11 -26.90
C MET A 254 -8.76 -26.41 -28.17
N GLN A 255 -7.85 -25.81 -28.92
CA GLN A 255 -8.14 -25.27 -30.27
C GLN A 255 -8.29 -26.36 -31.33
N LEU A 256 -7.78 -27.58 -31.06
CA LEU A 256 -7.79 -28.71 -32.00
C LEU A 256 -8.89 -29.76 -31.74
N THR A 257 -9.57 -29.72 -30.56
CA THR A 257 -10.61 -30.68 -30.20
C THR A 257 -11.86 -30.05 -29.60
N PRO A 258 -13.09 -30.40 -30.13
CA PRO A 258 -14.32 -30.00 -29.44
C PRO A 258 -14.56 -30.88 -28.20
N ARG A 259 -14.66 -30.22 -27.06
CA ARG A 259 -15.20 -30.69 -25.76
C ARG A 259 -15.32 -32.20 -25.54
N MET A 260 -14.42 -32.74 -24.73
CA MET A 260 -14.73 -33.88 -23.85
C MET A 260 -14.43 -33.47 -22.40
N MET A 261 -15.40 -33.75 -21.51
CA MET A 261 -15.32 -33.50 -20.07
C MET A 261 -14.18 -34.34 -19.46
N ILE A 262 -13.39 -33.73 -18.61
CA ILE A 262 -12.38 -34.42 -17.80
C ILE A 262 -12.77 -34.22 -16.34
N ASP A 263 -12.95 -35.36 -15.64
CA ASP A 263 -13.21 -35.44 -14.22
C ASP A 263 -12.01 -34.94 -13.41
N GLU A 264 -12.29 -34.20 -12.34
CA GLU A 264 -11.28 -33.69 -11.41
C GLU A 264 -10.79 -34.85 -10.51
N GLU A 265 -9.51 -35.22 -10.63
CA GLU A 265 -8.82 -36.03 -9.62
C GLU A 265 -8.03 -35.16 -8.65
N ASP A 266 -8.28 -35.37 -7.35
CA ASP A 266 -7.61 -34.78 -6.21
C ASP A 266 -6.09 -35.06 -6.22
N VAL A 267 -5.28 -34.00 -6.22
CA VAL A 267 -3.84 -34.09 -6.01
C VAL A 267 -3.52 -33.76 -4.55
N SER A 268 -3.19 -34.79 -3.79
CA SER A 268 -2.70 -34.73 -2.42
C SER A 268 -1.33 -34.02 -2.36
N LYS A 269 -1.21 -33.09 -1.41
CA LYS A 269 0.05 -32.43 -1.04
C LYS A 269 0.83 -33.33 -0.11
N ASP A 270 2.03 -33.72 -0.51
CA ASP A 270 3.05 -34.25 0.39
C ASP A 270 4.25 -33.31 0.39
N ASP A 271 4.40 -32.56 1.50
CA ASP A 271 5.57 -31.73 1.79
C ASP A 271 6.64 -32.61 2.43
N GLU A 272 7.66 -33.04 1.70
CA GLU A 272 8.92 -33.57 2.23
C GLU A 272 10.08 -32.65 1.84
N GLU A 273 10.72 -32.03 2.85
CA GLU A 273 12.02 -31.38 2.72
C GLU A 273 13.09 -32.41 2.32
N LYS A 274 13.50 -32.35 1.05
CA LYS A 274 14.69 -33.07 0.56
C LYS A 274 15.80 -32.06 0.30
N GLN A 275 16.97 -32.29 0.88
CA GLN A 275 18.25 -31.78 0.39
C GLN A 275 18.45 -32.35 -1.03
N GLU A 276 18.13 -31.58 -2.05
CA GLU A 276 18.26 -32.02 -3.43
C GLU A 276 19.61 -31.56 -3.99
N ASP A 277 20.35 -32.51 -4.55
CA ASP A 277 21.39 -32.25 -5.53
C ASP A 277 20.82 -31.36 -6.64
N GLU A 278 21.59 -30.36 -7.07
CA GLU A 278 21.21 -29.43 -8.15
C GLU A 278 20.88 -30.27 -9.40
N THR A 279 19.60 -30.39 -9.70
CA THR A 279 19.16 -31.18 -10.88
C THR A 279 19.73 -30.54 -12.14
N GLU A 280 19.96 -31.31 -13.21
CA GLU A 280 20.49 -30.81 -14.50
C GLU A 280 19.65 -29.62 -15.02
N GLU A 281 18.36 -29.71 -14.81
CA GLU A 281 17.40 -28.67 -15.14
C GLU A 281 17.66 -27.33 -14.44
N LEU A 282 17.98 -27.35 -13.15
CA LEU A 282 18.31 -26.12 -12.39
C LEU A 282 19.66 -25.53 -12.82
N LYS A 283 20.59 -26.36 -13.31
CA LYS A 283 21.85 -25.90 -13.89
C LYS A 283 21.59 -25.18 -15.22
N GLU A 284 20.79 -25.76 -16.10
CA GLU A 284 20.39 -25.13 -17.36
C GLU A 284 19.65 -23.80 -17.12
N MET A 285 18.70 -23.77 -16.17
CA MET A 285 17.99 -22.56 -15.79
C MET A 285 18.96 -21.49 -15.26
N LYS A 286 19.91 -21.84 -14.43
CA LYS A 286 20.93 -20.95 -13.90
C LYS A 286 21.80 -20.36 -15.02
N GLU A 287 22.24 -21.18 -15.97
CA GLU A 287 23.02 -20.72 -17.14
C GLU A 287 22.20 -19.76 -18.00
N LYS A 288 20.94 -20.11 -18.29
CA LYS A 288 20.01 -19.26 -19.05
C LYS A 288 19.85 -17.87 -18.38
N ILE A 289 19.58 -17.84 -17.07
CA ILE A 289 19.40 -16.60 -16.32
C ILE A 289 20.71 -15.79 -16.27
N MET A 290 21.85 -16.43 -16.07
CA MET A 290 23.14 -15.73 -15.99
C MET A 290 23.51 -15.10 -17.32
N LYS A 291 23.35 -15.83 -18.41
CA LYS A 291 23.57 -15.32 -19.78
C LYS A 291 22.65 -14.11 -20.06
N LEU A 292 21.37 -14.20 -19.67
CA LEU A 292 20.40 -13.12 -19.83
C LEU A 292 20.81 -11.85 -19.08
N LEU A 293 21.25 -12.00 -17.81
CA LEU A 293 21.70 -10.88 -16.97
C LEU A 293 23.00 -10.24 -17.50
N GLU A 294 23.93 -11.03 -18.00
CA GLU A 294 25.21 -10.56 -18.56
C GLU A 294 25.00 -9.79 -19.86
N GLN A 295 24.23 -10.33 -20.78
CA GLN A 295 23.90 -9.70 -22.07
C GLN A 295 23.22 -8.34 -21.91
N ASN A 296 22.43 -8.16 -20.84
CA ASN A 296 21.69 -6.93 -20.57
C ASN A 296 22.34 -6.05 -19.49
N ASN A 297 23.56 -6.35 -19.06
CA ASN A 297 24.34 -5.60 -18.05
C ASN A 297 23.67 -5.51 -16.68
N PHE A 298 22.87 -6.50 -16.28
CA PHE A 298 22.21 -6.53 -14.97
C PHE A 298 22.97 -7.36 -13.91
N SER A 299 23.91 -8.22 -14.30
CA SER A 299 24.57 -9.17 -13.40
C SER A 299 25.22 -8.50 -12.18
N SER A 300 25.86 -7.34 -12.35
CA SER A 300 26.51 -6.55 -11.30
C SER A 300 25.60 -5.54 -10.61
N CYS A 301 24.38 -5.32 -11.14
CA CYS A 301 23.43 -4.36 -10.59
C CYS A 301 22.93 -4.78 -9.20
N ARG A 302 22.56 -3.80 -8.38
CA ARG A 302 21.99 -4.01 -7.04
C ARG A 302 20.66 -3.31 -6.93
N ALA A 303 19.64 -4.00 -6.44
CA ALA A 303 18.27 -3.47 -6.32
C ALA A 303 18.24 -2.11 -5.60
N SER A 304 19.10 -1.91 -4.59
CA SER A 304 19.18 -0.64 -3.86
C SER A 304 19.64 0.55 -4.70
N LYS A 305 20.18 0.34 -5.88
CA LYS A 305 20.72 1.39 -6.79
C LYS A 305 19.92 1.54 -8.08
N MET A 306 19.05 0.59 -8.38
CA MET A 306 18.30 0.55 -9.63
C MET A 306 17.14 1.55 -9.63
N SER A 307 16.95 2.21 -10.76
CA SER A 307 15.83 3.10 -11.03
C SER A 307 14.54 2.29 -11.34
N LEU A 308 13.40 2.99 -11.40
CA LEU A 308 12.14 2.39 -11.83
C LEU A 308 12.23 1.81 -13.25
N ASP A 309 12.93 2.52 -14.14
CA ASP A 309 13.07 2.10 -15.54
C ASP A 309 14.03 0.91 -15.69
N ASP A 310 15.04 0.79 -14.82
CA ASP A 310 15.89 -0.40 -14.78
C ASP A 310 15.10 -1.65 -14.40
N PHE A 311 14.18 -1.56 -13.41
CA PHE A 311 13.31 -2.68 -13.07
C PHE A 311 12.33 -3.01 -14.18
N ARG A 312 11.80 -2.02 -14.90
CA ARG A 312 10.94 -2.25 -16.07
C ARG A 312 11.67 -2.97 -17.18
N ARG A 313 12.90 -2.53 -17.50
CA ARG A 313 13.75 -3.21 -18.49
C ARG A 313 14.07 -4.63 -18.05
N LEU A 314 14.41 -4.82 -16.77
CA LEU A 314 14.69 -6.15 -16.24
C LEU A 314 13.49 -7.08 -16.36
N LEU A 315 12.28 -6.65 -15.97
CA LEU A 315 11.07 -7.45 -16.11
C LEU A 315 10.81 -7.81 -17.58
N LYS A 316 10.90 -6.82 -18.48
CA LYS A 316 10.72 -7.03 -19.91
C LYS A 316 11.69 -8.06 -20.44
N THR A 317 12.98 -7.97 -20.09
CA THR A 317 14.04 -8.90 -20.50
C THR A 317 13.72 -10.35 -20.09
N PHE A 318 13.22 -10.55 -18.86
CA PHE A 318 12.85 -11.88 -18.37
C PHE A 318 11.62 -12.42 -19.09
N ASN A 319 10.57 -11.60 -19.24
CA ASN A 319 9.35 -12.02 -19.91
C ASN A 319 9.59 -12.35 -21.40
N GLU A 320 10.44 -11.60 -22.12
CA GLU A 320 10.85 -11.90 -23.49
C GLU A 320 11.61 -13.22 -23.61
N ALA A 321 12.28 -13.65 -22.55
CA ALA A 321 12.95 -14.96 -22.48
C ALA A 321 12.02 -16.10 -21.99
N GLY A 322 10.72 -15.83 -21.78
CA GLY A 322 9.73 -16.80 -21.27
C GLY A 322 9.82 -17.08 -19.79
N LEU A 323 10.52 -16.21 -19.01
CA LEU A 323 10.69 -16.37 -17.58
C LEU A 323 9.75 -15.42 -16.82
N HIS A 324 8.91 -15.97 -15.94
CA HIS A 324 7.85 -15.26 -15.25
C HIS A 324 7.97 -15.40 -13.72
N PHE A 325 7.53 -14.36 -12.98
CA PHE A 325 7.69 -14.23 -11.53
C PHE A 325 6.39 -14.48 -10.72
N CYS A 326 5.31 -14.88 -11.36
CA CYS A 326 4.02 -15.23 -10.74
C CYS A 326 3.37 -16.41 -11.43
#